data_de8f0ae7f079ef7d261a373e868ce054
#
_entry.id   de8f0ae7f079ef7d261a373e868ce054
#
_cell.length_a   1.000
_cell.length_b   1.000
_cell.length_c   1.000
_cell.angle_alpha   90.00
_cell.angle_beta   90.00
_cell.angle_gamma   90.00
#
_symmetry.space_group_name_H-M   'P 1'
#
loop_
_entity.id
_entity.type
_entity.pdbx_description
1 polymer ?
#
loop_
_entity_poly.entity_id
_entity_poly.type
_entity_poly.pdbx_seq_one_letter_code
_entity_poly.pdbx_strand_id
1 'polypeptide(L)'
;PTLIMAPNKTLAAQLYGEMKNLFPNNAVEYFVSYYDYYTPEAYVPRTDTYIEKESSINEQIDRLRHSATRSLVERRDTIIVASVSCIYGIGSVDAYSSMSFTLDKNQSISREIIIRKLVELLYKRRDMDFRRGSFRAKGDILEIFPSHYEDISWKISMFGDDIESITQVDPLTGEKLGELEPVSYTHLTLPTIFR
;
A
#
# COMPACT_ATOMS: atom_id res chain seq x y z
N PRO A 1 17.40 -9.80 0.78
CA PRO A 1 16.15 -10.09 0.05
C PRO A 1 16.36 -11.12 -1.04
N THR A 2 15.34 -11.93 -1.31
CA THR A 2 15.32 -12.95 -2.37
C THR A 2 14.17 -12.68 -3.32
N LEU A 3 14.40 -12.81 -4.64
CA LEU A 3 13.36 -12.72 -5.65
C LEU A 3 13.21 -14.09 -6.32
N ILE A 4 11.99 -14.63 -6.29
CA ILE A 4 11.59 -15.86 -6.97
C ILE A 4 10.66 -15.47 -8.11
N MET A 5 11.04 -15.77 -9.34
CA MET A 5 10.24 -15.44 -10.53
C MET A 5 9.53 -16.67 -11.08
N ALA A 6 8.22 -16.55 -11.23
CA ALA A 6 7.38 -17.56 -11.86
C ALA A 6 6.86 -17.09 -13.23
N PRO A 7 6.65 -17.99 -14.19
CA PRO A 7 6.22 -17.63 -15.55
C PRO A 7 4.78 -17.10 -15.61
N ASN A 8 3.95 -17.41 -14.63
CA ASN A 8 2.55 -16.97 -14.58
C ASN A 8 2.07 -16.74 -13.13
N LYS A 9 0.88 -16.12 -13.00
CA LYS A 9 0.28 -15.80 -11.70
C LYS A 9 -0.05 -17.04 -10.86
N THR A 10 -0.53 -18.10 -11.49
CA THR A 10 -0.98 -19.34 -10.80
C THR A 10 0.20 -20.00 -10.10
N LEU A 11 1.31 -20.17 -10.82
CA LEU A 11 2.53 -20.76 -10.24
C LEU A 11 3.14 -19.82 -9.20
N ALA A 12 3.09 -18.51 -9.43
CA ALA A 12 3.54 -17.55 -8.42
C ALA A 12 2.71 -17.66 -7.13
N ALA A 13 1.38 -17.85 -7.22
CA ALA A 13 0.51 -18.02 -6.06
C ALA A 13 0.82 -19.32 -5.29
N GLN A 14 1.08 -20.42 -6.00
CA GLN A 14 1.48 -21.68 -5.39
C GLN A 14 2.81 -21.51 -4.63
N LEU A 15 3.84 -21.01 -5.29
CA LEU A 15 5.15 -20.79 -4.67
C LEU A 15 5.07 -19.83 -3.48
N TYR A 16 4.22 -18.79 -3.57
CA TYR A 16 4.00 -17.87 -2.45
C TYR A 16 3.45 -18.62 -1.24
N GLY A 17 2.45 -19.47 -1.41
CA GLY A 17 1.90 -20.30 -0.34
C GLY A 17 2.92 -21.25 0.27
N GLU A 18 3.72 -21.92 -0.58
CA GLU A 18 4.80 -22.82 -0.14
C GLU A 18 5.87 -22.05 0.66
N MET A 19 6.36 -20.93 0.14
CA MET A 19 7.36 -20.10 0.82
C MET A 19 6.86 -19.57 2.15
N LYS A 20 5.59 -19.16 2.23
CA LYS A 20 4.99 -18.68 3.47
C LYS A 20 4.94 -19.75 4.56
N ASN A 21 4.70 -21.00 4.17
CA ASN A 21 4.72 -22.14 5.10
C ASN A 21 6.15 -22.52 5.53
N LEU A 22 7.13 -22.45 4.61
CA LEU A 22 8.52 -22.78 4.89
C LEU A 22 9.24 -21.69 5.69
N PHE A 23 8.87 -20.43 5.51
CA PHE A 23 9.48 -19.25 6.13
C PHE A 23 8.47 -18.40 6.91
N PRO A 24 7.85 -18.92 7.98
CA PRO A 24 6.75 -18.24 8.66
C PRO A 24 7.15 -16.91 9.34
N ASN A 25 8.42 -16.74 9.66
CA ASN A 25 8.93 -15.54 10.33
C ASN A 25 9.50 -14.48 9.37
N ASN A 26 9.65 -14.83 8.08
CA ASN A 26 10.16 -13.93 7.06
C ASN A 26 9.03 -13.13 6.41
N ALA A 27 9.36 -11.99 5.83
CA ALA A 27 8.42 -11.26 4.99
C ALA A 27 8.31 -11.95 3.63
N VAL A 28 7.37 -12.87 3.50
CA VAL A 28 7.06 -13.51 2.21
C VAL A 28 5.97 -12.71 1.53
N GLU A 29 6.27 -12.18 0.34
CA GLU A 29 5.43 -11.23 -0.37
C GLU A 29 5.10 -11.68 -1.78
N TYR A 30 3.94 -11.25 -2.30
CA TYR A 30 3.43 -11.63 -3.60
C TYR A 30 3.37 -10.42 -4.53
N PHE A 31 3.99 -10.52 -5.71
CA PHE A 31 4.12 -9.42 -6.64
C PHE A 31 3.80 -9.84 -8.07
N VAL A 32 2.57 -9.57 -8.52
CA VAL A 32 2.08 -9.93 -9.86
C VAL A 32 1.42 -8.75 -10.55
N SER A 33 1.01 -8.92 -11.81
CA SER A 33 0.29 -7.88 -12.57
C SER A 33 -1.04 -7.50 -11.91
N TYR A 34 -1.39 -6.23 -11.94
CA TYR A 34 -2.66 -5.68 -11.42
C TYR A 34 -3.91 -6.27 -12.09
N TYR A 35 -3.79 -6.60 -13.37
CA TYR A 35 -4.94 -6.97 -14.20
C TYR A 35 -5.27 -8.45 -14.02
N ASP A 36 -6.49 -8.74 -13.56
CA ASP A 36 -7.02 -10.11 -13.48
C ASP A 36 -7.70 -10.53 -14.78
N TYR A 37 -8.33 -9.58 -15.43
CA TYR A 37 -9.11 -9.83 -16.63
C TYR A 37 -8.81 -8.77 -17.69
N TYR A 38 -8.60 -9.24 -18.91
CA TYR A 38 -8.40 -8.44 -20.10
C TYR A 38 -9.49 -8.76 -21.10
N THR A 39 -10.48 -7.88 -21.25
CA THR A 39 -11.40 -7.92 -22.39
C THR A 39 -10.74 -7.18 -23.56
N PRO A 40 -10.41 -7.87 -24.66
CA PRO A 40 -9.99 -7.18 -25.87
C PRO A 40 -11.14 -6.30 -26.39
N GLU A 41 -10.79 -5.20 -27.02
CA GLU A 41 -11.75 -4.40 -27.78
C GLU A 41 -12.45 -5.29 -28.79
N ALA A 42 -13.78 -5.23 -28.82
CA ALA A 42 -14.57 -5.97 -29.78
C ALA A 42 -15.67 -5.08 -30.37
N TYR A 43 -15.76 -5.07 -31.71
CA TYR A 43 -16.87 -4.46 -32.40
C TYR A 43 -17.86 -5.54 -32.80
N VAL A 44 -19.13 -5.40 -32.41
CA VAL A 44 -20.22 -6.29 -32.78
C VAL A 44 -21.03 -5.65 -33.90
N PRO A 45 -20.77 -6.00 -35.19
CA PRO A 45 -21.42 -5.34 -36.34
C PRO A 45 -22.93 -5.47 -36.36
N ARG A 46 -23.46 -6.53 -35.74
CA ARG A 46 -24.89 -6.83 -35.73
C ARG A 46 -25.74 -5.85 -34.89
N THR A 47 -25.12 -5.26 -33.88
CA THR A 47 -25.78 -4.32 -32.94
C THR A 47 -25.14 -2.92 -33.00
N ASP A 48 -24.20 -2.72 -33.92
CA ASP A 48 -23.40 -1.49 -34.02
C ASP A 48 -22.83 -1.05 -32.65
N THR A 49 -22.38 -2.05 -31.88
CA THR A 49 -21.90 -1.83 -30.50
C THR A 49 -20.39 -2.01 -30.46
N TYR A 50 -19.70 -0.97 -30.00
CA TYR A 50 -18.27 -1.02 -29.69
C TYR A 50 -18.12 -1.36 -28.19
N ILE A 51 -17.47 -2.49 -27.91
CA ILE A 51 -17.12 -2.90 -26.55
C ILE A 51 -15.73 -2.36 -26.27
N GLU A 52 -15.66 -1.34 -25.43
CA GLU A 52 -14.38 -0.78 -25.01
C GLU A 52 -13.58 -1.78 -24.16
N LYS A 53 -12.26 -1.62 -24.23
CA LYS A 53 -11.33 -2.38 -23.43
C LYS A 53 -11.54 -2.05 -21.95
N GLU A 54 -12.13 -2.96 -21.20
CA GLU A 54 -12.21 -2.86 -19.75
C GLU A 54 -11.08 -3.61 -19.08
N SER A 55 -10.31 -2.91 -18.27
CA SER A 55 -9.33 -3.50 -17.37
C SER A 55 -9.69 -3.12 -15.95
N SER A 56 -10.17 -4.08 -15.16
CA SER A 56 -10.39 -3.85 -13.74
C SER A 56 -9.10 -4.10 -12.94
N ILE A 57 -8.75 -3.13 -12.11
CA ILE A 57 -7.64 -3.27 -11.16
C ILE A 57 -8.15 -4.08 -9.98
N ASN A 58 -7.48 -5.20 -9.70
CA ASN A 58 -7.76 -5.98 -8.51
C ASN A 58 -7.14 -5.29 -7.29
N GLU A 59 -7.99 -4.74 -6.41
CA GLU A 59 -7.57 -4.01 -5.21
C GLU A 59 -6.74 -4.87 -4.25
N GLN A 60 -6.97 -6.17 -4.20
CA GLN A 60 -6.20 -7.07 -3.36
C GLN A 60 -4.78 -7.25 -3.90
N ILE A 61 -4.63 -7.39 -5.22
CA ILE A 61 -3.30 -7.46 -5.85
C ILE A 61 -2.56 -6.13 -5.67
N ASP A 62 -3.26 -5.01 -5.82
CA ASP A 62 -2.68 -3.69 -5.58
C ASP A 62 -2.11 -3.58 -4.16
N ARG A 63 -2.88 -3.97 -3.15
CA ARG A 63 -2.45 -4.02 -1.75
C ARG A 63 -1.21 -4.92 -1.55
N LEU A 64 -1.21 -6.13 -2.12
CA LEU A 64 -0.07 -7.05 -2.01
C LEU A 64 1.20 -6.49 -2.64
N ARG A 65 1.08 -5.76 -3.75
CA ARG A 65 2.21 -5.09 -4.38
C ARG A 65 2.78 -3.98 -3.50
N HIS A 66 1.93 -3.19 -2.86
CA HIS A 66 2.36 -2.17 -1.89
C HIS A 66 3.04 -2.81 -0.68
N SER A 67 2.49 -3.91 -0.16
CA SER A 67 3.11 -4.68 0.93
C SER A 67 4.50 -5.18 0.53
N ALA A 68 4.63 -5.77 -0.65
CA ALA A 68 5.91 -6.27 -1.16
C ALA A 68 6.97 -5.17 -1.29
N THR A 69 6.59 -4.03 -1.83
CA THR A 69 7.52 -2.91 -2.00
C THR A 69 7.95 -2.33 -0.66
N ARG A 70 7.02 -2.20 0.28
CA ARG A 70 7.31 -1.78 1.65
C ARG A 70 8.27 -2.73 2.34
N SER A 71 7.97 -4.04 2.34
CA SER A 71 8.79 -5.06 2.98
C SER A 71 10.21 -5.08 2.41
N LEU A 72 10.37 -4.81 1.10
CA LEU A 72 11.67 -4.73 0.46
C LEU A 72 12.52 -3.56 0.97
N VAL A 73 11.88 -2.43 1.29
CA VAL A 73 12.55 -1.23 1.82
C VAL A 73 12.87 -1.38 3.31
N GLU A 74 11.92 -1.91 4.09
CA GLU A 74 12.01 -1.94 5.55
C GLU A 74 12.75 -3.16 6.10
N ARG A 75 12.72 -4.30 5.39
CA ARG A 75 13.20 -5.59 5.91
C ARG A 75 14.27 -6.21 5.03
N ARG A 76 15.26 -6.85 5.66
CA ARG A 76 16.33 -7.59 4.96
C ARG A 76 15.98 -9.05 4.71
N ASP A 77 15.04 -9.60 5.46
CA ASP A 77 14.58 -10.99 5.41
C ASP A 77 13.40 -11.21 4.46
N THR A 78 13.29 -10.38 3.43
CA THR A 78 12.18 -10.38 2.47
C THR A 78 12.39 -11.42 1.38
N ILE A 79 11.33 -12.19 1.09
CA ILE A 79 11.21 -13.11 -0.04
C ILE A 79 10.05 -12.64 -0.91
N ILE A 80 10.34 -12.22 -2.14
CA ILE A 80 9.31 -11.79 -3.08
C ILE A 80 9.08 -12.90 -4.10
N VAL A 81 7.85 -13.38 -4.19
CA VAL A 81 7.42 -14.29 -5.26
C VAL A 81 6.66 -13.47 -6.31
N ALA A 82 7.24 -13.38 -7.51
CA ALA A 82 6.75 -12.52 -8.56
C ALA A 82 6.45 -13.26 -9.85
N SER A 83 5.54 -12.73 -10.65
CA SER A 83 5.40 -13.12 -12.05
C SER A 83 6.30 -12.26 -12.95
N VAL A 84 6.50 -12.69 -14.20
CA VAL A 84 7.31 -11.97 -15.20
C VAL A 84 6.92 -10.48 -15.37
N SER A 85 5.69 -10.13 -15.01
CA SER A 85 5.20 -8.74 -15.07
C SER A 85 5.92 -7.77 -14.10
N CYS A 86 6.67 -8.28 -13.12
CA CYS A 86 7.47 -7.44 -12.23
C CYS A 86 8.64 -6.72 -12.94
N ILE A 87 9.02 -7.17 -14.14
CA ILE A 87 10.11 -6.57 -14.94
C ILE A 87 9.68 -5.23 -15.54
N TYR A 88 8.38 -5.02 -15.70
CA TYR A 88 7.84 -3.85 -16.39
C TYR A 88 7.31 -2.79 -15.41
N GLY A 89 7.62 -1.53 -15.68
CA GLY A 89 6.94 -0.38 -15.09
C GLY A 89 7.32 -0.05 -13.64
N ILE A 90 8.41 -0.57 -13.14
CA ILE A 90 8.92 -0.19 -11.81
C ILE A 90 9.83 1.03 -12.01
N GLY A 91 9.45 2.16 -11.40
CA GLY A 91 10.27 3.37 -11.37
C GLY A 91 11.65 3.14 -10.70
N SER A 92 12.47 4.18 -10.63
CA SER A 92 13.77 4.07 -9.96
C SER A 92 13.60 3.86 -8.45
N VAL A 93 14.50 3.09 -7.85
CA VAL A 93 14.56 2.88 -6.39
C VAL A 93 14.70 4.20 -5.64
N ASP A 94 15.48 5.14 -6.19
CA ASP A 94 15.69 6.47 -5.61
C ASP A 94 14.39 7.28 -5.59
N ALA A 95 13.61 7.24 -6.67
CA ALA A 95 12.30 7.89 -6.74
C ALA A 95 11.36 7.31 -5.69
N TYR A 96 11.35 5.99 -5.51
CA TYR A 96 10.50 5.32 -4.52
C TYR A 96 10.91 5.68 -3.08
N SER A 97 12.20 5.71 -2.78
CA SER A 97 12.72 6.09 -1.46
C SER A 97 12.39 7.55 -1.13
N SER A 98 12.43 8.44 -2.11
CA SER A 98 12.07 9.86 -1.92
C SER A 98 10.57 10.07 -1.69
N MET A 99 9.75 9.08 -2.04
CA MET A 99 8.29 9.08 -1.88
C MET A 99 7.83 8.40 -0.58
N SER A 100 8.70 8.24 0.38
CA SER A 100 8.38 7.75 1.72
C SER A 100 8.81 8.78 2.77
N PHE A 101 8.06 8.90 3.85
CA PHE A 101 8.50 9.66 5.01
C PHE A 101 8.13 8.94 6.29
N THR A 102 8.89 9.19 7.33
CA THR A 102 8.77 8.56 8.63
C THR A 102 8.17 9.54 9.64
N LEU A 103 7.30 9.05 10.48
CA LEU A 103 6.75 9.76 11.62
C LEU A 103 7.11 9.01 12.90
N ASP A 104 7.67 9.73 13.86
CA ASP A 104 8.04 9.18 15.16
C ASP A 104 7.21 9.83 16.28
N LYS A 105 6.94 9.05 17.32
CA LYS A 105 6.37 9.58 18.57
C LYS A 105 7.35 10.60 19.16
N ASN A 106 6.83 11.69 19.70
CA ASN A 106 7.57 12.87 20.22
C ASN A 106 8.33 13.66 19.14
N GLN A 107 8.10 13.42 17.87
CA GLN A 107 8.60 14.27 16.79
C GLN A 107 7.83 15.59 16.79
N SER A 108 8.57 16.70 16.73
CA SER A 108 7.97 18.03 16.54
C SER A 108 7.87 18.31 15.03
N ILE A 109 6.65 18.26 14.52
CA ILE A 109 6.33 18.49 13.11
C ILE A 109 4.89 19.02 13.00
N SER A 110 4.71 20.14 12.32
CA SER A 110 3.37 20.69 12.18
C SER A 110 2.44 19.78 11.36
N ARG A 111 1.18 19.73 11.76
CA ARG A 111 0.14 18.96 11.06
C ARG A 111 0.06 19.32 9.58
N GLU A 112 0.27 20.58 9.23
CA GLU A 112 0.23 21.05 7.85
C GLU A 112 1.33 20.46 6.99
N ILE A 113 2.53 20.27 7.56
CA ILE A 113 3.63 19.59 6.89
C ILE A 113 3.31 18.14 6.64
N ILE A 114 2.71 17.44 7.63
CA ILE A 114 2.28 16.04 7.46
C ILE A 114 1.23 15.94 6.35
N ILE A 115 0.22 16.80 6.37
CA ILE A 115 -0.84 16.83 5.35
C ILE A 115 -0.25 17.10 3.96
N ARG A 116 0.67 18.06 3.85
CA ARG A 116 1.35 18.36 2.57
C ARG A 116 2.10 17.15 2.04
N LYS A 117 2.87 16.47 2.88
CA LYS A 117 3.57 15.24 2.51
C LYS A 117 2.61 14.12 2.10
N LEU A 118 1.49 13.95 2.79
CA LEU A 118 0.47 12.97 2.39
C LEU A 118 -0.11 13.28 1.00
N VAL A 119 -0.36 14.55 0.71
CA VAL A 119 -0.84 14.97 -0.62
C VAL A 119 0.24 14.77 -1.69
N GLU A 120 1.50 15.06 -1.40
CA GLU A 120 2.64 14.76 -2.28
C GLU A 120 2.76 13.25 -2.56
N LEU A 121 2.46 12.43 -1.56
CA LEU A 121 2.37 10.97 -1.67
C LEU A 121 1.05 10.48 -2.30
N LEU A 122 0.25 11.37 -2.89
CA LEU A 122 -1.03 11.09 -3.55
C LEU A 122 -2.13 10.53 -2.64
N TYR A 123 -1.99 10.66 -1.32
CA TYR A 123 -3.09 10.36 -0.40
C TYR A 123 -4.23 11.37 -0.59
N LYS A 124 -5.45 10.89 -0.61
CA LYS A 124 -6.64 11.73 -0.78
C LYS A 124 -7.28 12.03 0.57
N ARG A 125 -7.60 13.30 0.81
CA ARG A 125 -8.41 13.65 1.98
C ARG A 125 -9.83 13.16 1.79
N ARG A 126 -10.33 12.35 2.72
CA ARG A 126 -11.68 11.79 2.70
C ARG A 126 -12.25 11.73 4.12
N ASP A 127 -13.04 12.70 4.47
CA ASP A 127 -13.59 12.80 5.82
C ASP A 127 -14.80 11.86 6.03
N MET A 128 -15.57 11.53 4.97
CA MET A 128 -16.79 10.70 5.04
C MET A 128 -16.58 9.26 4.55
N ASP A 129 -15.76 9.06 3.51
CA ASP A 129 -15.52 7.77 2.88
C ASP A 129 -14.05 7.40 3.04
N PHE A 130 -13.71 6.92 4.24
CA PHE A 130 -12.34 6.61 4.63
C PHE A 130 -11.91 5.28 4.04
N ARG A 131 -11.05 5.33 3.03
CA ARG A 131 -10.57 4.17 2.27
C ARG A 131 -9.04 4.11 2.27
N ARG A 132 -8.49 2.97 1.83
CA ARG A 132 -7.05 2.81 1.62
C ARG A 132 -6.47 3.93 0.75
N GLY A 133 -5.29 4.43 1.09
CA GLY A 133 -4.67 5.56 0.40
C GLY A 133 -5.38 6.90 0.66
N SER A 134 -6.12 7.00 1.76
CA SER A 134 -6.73 8.26 2.17
C SER A 134 -6.35 8.64 3.61
N PHE A 135 -6.59 9.90 3.93
CA PHE A 135 -6.46 10.44 5.28
C PHE A 135 -7.65 11.33 5.62
N ARG A 136 -7.91 11.49 6.90
CA ARG A 136 -8.87 12.46 7.43
C ARG A 136 -8.25 13.19 8.61
N ALA A 137 -8.60 14.47 8.76
CA ALA A 137 -8.09 15.33 9.82
C ALA A 137 -9.24 15.96 10.58
N LYS A 138 -9.32 15.71 11.89
CA LYS A 138 -10.36 16.25 12.76
C LYS A 138 -9.75 16.77 14.06
N GLY A 139 -9.68 18.09 14.21
CA GLY A 139 -9.02 18.71 15.35
C GLY A 139 -7.53 18.35 15.39
N ASP A 140 -7.07 17.87 16.53
CA ASP A 140 -5.67 17.47 16.75
C ASP A 140 -5.40 16.00 16.39
N ILE A 141 -6.36 15.36 15.71
CA ILE A 141 -6.27 13.97 15.30
C ILE A 141 -6.12 13.91 13.78
N LEU A 142 -5.11 13.18 13.33
CA LEU A 142 -4.90 12.81 11.93
C LEU A 142 -5.01 11.30 11.81
N GLU A 143 -5.92 10.81 11.00
CA GLU A 143 -6.07 9.39 10.70
C GLU A 143 -5.64 9.12 9.28
N ILE A 144 -4.82 8.09 9.10
CA ILE A 144 -4.24 7.70 7.81
C ILE A 144 -4.55 6.24 7.57
N PHE A 145 -5.08 5.91 6.39
CA PHE A 145 -5.30 4.54 5.99
C PHE A 145 -4.26 4.15 4.92
N PRO A 146 -3.16 3.49 5.35
CA PRO A 146 -2.10 3.11 4.42
C PRO A 146 -2.58 2.17 3.33
N SER A 147 -1.99 2.28 2.15
CA SER A 147 -2.39 1.49 0.97
C SER A 147 -2.08 0.00 1.07
N HIS A 148 -1.15 -0.39 1.93
CA HIS A 148 -0.70 -1.77 2.11
C HIS A 148 -1.46 -2.55 3.19
N TYR A 149 -2.26 -1.88 4.03
CA TYR A 149 -3.11 -2.53 5.02
C TYR A 149 -4.53 -2.73 4.49
N GLU A 150 -5.22 -3.74 5.04
CA GLU A 150 -6.63 -4.03 4.75
C GLU A 150 -7.54 -3.49 5.84
N ASP A 151 -7.19 -3.77 7.11
CA ASP A 151 -8.04 -3.54 8.26
C ASP A 151 -7.33 -2.70 9.34
N ILE A 152 -6.26 -2.00 8.97
CA ILE A 152 -5.48 -1.20 9.92
C ILE A 152 -5.32 0.21 9.37
N SER A 153 -5.75 1.18 10.15
CA SER A 153 -5.43 2.59 9.95
C SER A 153 -4.59 3.12 11.11
N TRP A 154 -3.93 4.22 10.90
CA TRP A 154 -3.13 4.90 11.91
C TRP A 154 -3.85 6.14 12.38
N LYS A 155 -3.95 6.26 13.70
CA LYS A 155 -4.45 7.44 14.37
C LYS A 155 -3.29 8.15 15.05
N ILE A 156 -2.99 9.34 14.60
CA ILE A 156 -1.94 10.20 15.13
C ILE A 156 -2.62 11.28 15.95
N SER A 157 -2.33 11.32 17.24
CA SER A 157 -2.75 12.38 18.15
C SER A 157 -1.64 13.40 18.28
N MET A 158 -1.97 14.67 18.12
CA MET A 158 -1.02 15.77 18.18
C MET A 158 -1.42 16.75 19.29
N PHE A 159 -0.42 17.37 19.89
CA PHE A 159 -0.60 18.53 20.77
C PHE A 159 0.25 19.69 20.22
N GLY A 160 -0.41 20.64 19.58
CA GLY A 160 0.29 21.65 18.78
C GLY A 160 1.03 21.00 17.62
N ASP A 161 2.37 21.18 17.62
CA ASP A 161 3.27 20.61 16.61
C ASP A 161 3.95 19.32 17.05
N ASP A 162 3.60 18.77 18.22
CA ASP A 162 4.22 17.57 18.76
C ASP A 162 3.30 16.34 18.56
N ILE A 163 3.87 15.23 18.12
CA ILE A 163 3.17 13.95 18.01
C ILE A 163 3.17 13.27 19.39
N GLU A 164 2.00 13.22 20.05
CA GLU A 164 1.85 12.58 21.34
C GLU A 164 1.80 11.04 21.24
N SER A 165 1.04 10.54 20.27
CA SER A 165 0.88 9.10 20.09
C SER A 165 0.54 8.74 18.64
N ILE A 166 0.99 7.54 18.25
CA ILE A 166 0.61 6.90 16.99
C ILE A 166 0.03 5.54 17.35
N THR A 167 -1.25 5.34 17.05
CA THR A 167 -1.98 4.11 17.37
C THR A 167 -2.53 3.44 16.13
N GLN A 168 -2.50 2.12 16.14
CA GLN A 168 -3.19 1.32 15.12
C GLN A 168 -4.65 1.16 15.54
N VAL A 169 -5.55 1.46 14.64
CA VAL A 169 -7.00 1.36 14.87
C VAL A 169 -7.67 0.66 13.69
N ASP A 170 -8.76 -0.03 13.99
CA ASP A 170 -9.65 -0.54 12.95
C ASP A 170 -10.35 0.65 12.25
N PRO A 171 -10.27 0.77 10.92
CA PRO A 171 -10.83 1.91 10.20
C PRO A 171 -12.35 1.98 10.22
N LEU A 172 -13.06 0.87 10.50
CA LEU A 172 -14.51 0.78 10.53
C LEU A 172 -15.07 1.05 11.93
N THR A 173 -14.51 0.39 12.94
CA THR A 173 -15.00 0.49 14.32
C THR A 173 -14.32 1.59 15.12
N GLY A 174 -13.10 1.98 14.72
CA GLY A 174 -12.24 2.90 15.47
C GLY A 174 -11.59 2.25 16.71
N GLU A 175 -11.73 0.92 16.88
CA GLU A 175 -11.15 0.17 17.98
C GLU A 175 -9.63 0.20 17.94
N LYS A 176 -9.00 0.42 19.08
CA LYS A 176 -7.55 0.42 19.20
C LYS A 176 -7.01 -1.01 19.11
N LEU A 177 -6.21 -1.28 18.08
CA LEU A 177 -5.57 -2.57 17.86
C LEU A 177 -4.19 -2.67 18.52
N GLY A 178 -3.47 -1.54 18.62
CA GLY A 178 -2.15 -1.48 19.22
C GLY A 178 -1.60 -0.06 19.29
N GLU A 179 -0.52 0.08 20.01
CA GLU A 179 0.33 1.28 19.97
C GLU A 179 1.59 0.98 19.19
N LEU A 180 1.98 1.92 18.33
CA LEU A 180 3.31 1.88 17.71
C LEU A 180 4.30 2.44 18.75
N GLU A 181 5.22 1.59 19.18
CA GLU A 181 6.25 1.98 20.13
C GLU A 181 7.17 3.09 19.59
N PRO A 182 7.87 3.86 20.46
CA PRO A 182 8.67 5.03 20.06
C PRO A 182 9.80 4.77 19.04
N VAL A 183 10.08 3.50 18.74
CA VAL A 183 11.12 3.05 17.79
C VAL A 183 10.51 2.54 16.48
N SER A 184 9.19 2.54 16.36
CA SER A 184 8.50 2.02 15.20
C SER A 184 8.38 3.11 14.13
N TYR A 185 9.18 3.01 13.10
CA TYR A 185 9.12 3.87 11.92
C TYR A 185 7.84 3.58 11.15
N THR A 186 7.08 4.63 10.88
CA THR A 186 5.88 4.54 10.10
C THR A 186 6.17 5.00 8.68
N HIS A 187 6.38 4.07 7.77
CA HIS A 187 6.58 4.36 6.35
C HIS A 187 5.25 4.56 5.65
N LEU A 188 5.05 5.77 5.14
CA LEU A 188 3.95 6.12 4.26
C LEU A 188 4.46 6.08 2.82
N THR A 189 3.94 5.17 2.02
CA THR A 189 4.30 5.03 0.61
C THR A 189 3.11 5.38 -0.27
N LEU A 190 3.40 5.76 -1.51
CA LEU A 190 2.40 6.09 -2.51
C LEU A 190 1.31 5.03 -2.64
N PRO A 191 0.03 5.40 -2.60
CA PRO A 191 -1.04 4.59 -3.14
C PRO A 191 -1.00 4.71 -4.67
N THR A 192 -0.03 4.06 -5.33
CA THR A 192 0.15 4.22 -6.77
C THR A 192 -0.83 3.36 -7.54
N ILE A 193 -1.75 4.03 -8.18
CA ILE A 193 -2.31 3.57 -9.44
C ILE A 193 -1.42 4.18 -10.52
N PHE A 194 -0.47 3.44 -11.04
CA PHE A 194 0.18 3.83 -12.30
C PHE A 194 -0.87 3.71 -13.40
N ARG A 195 -1.23 4.84 -13.97
CA ARG A 195 -1.92 4.91 -15.25
C ARG A 195 -0.95 4.58 -16.37
#